data_e7767499fd63e9729729138f3003ccf7
#
_entry.id   e7767499fd63e9729729138f3003ccf7
#
_cell.length_a   1.000
_cell.length_b   1.000
_cell.length_c   1.000
_cell.angle_alpha   90.00
_cell.angle_beta   90.00
_cell.angle_gamma   90.00
#
_symmetry.space_group_name_H-M   'P 1'
#
loop_
_entity.id
_entity.type
_entity.pdbx_description
1 polymer ?
#
loop_
_entity_poly.entity_id
_entity_poly.type
_entity_poly.pdbx_seq_one_letter_code
_entity_poly.pdbx_strand_id
1 'polypeptide(L)'
;MNVSLGNIAERLSAAARGIPAFYTPTGYGTAIENGELVTKYDEYANPLQWSPKHEVRQFDNRNYILVHALKGNFAIIKAHKVDELGNVQFNHSAHNFNGVMAKAADTTIVEVGKFILIINEKFVLIKQSLRLNIL
;
A
#
# COMPACT_ATOMS: atom_id res chain seq x y z
N MET A 1 -9.86 9.29 0.22
CA MET A 1 -8.94 9.25 1.38
C MET A 1 -7.71 10.08 1.02
N ASN A 2 -7.54 11.23 1.66
CA ASN A 2 -6.37 12.10 1.42
C ASN A 2 -5.23 11.64 2.34
N VAL A 3 -4.18 11.09 1.77
CA VAL A 3 -3.00 10.60 2.50
C VAL A 3 -1.77 11.05 1.74
N SER A 4 -0.72 11.46 2.43
CA SER A 4 0.56 11.77 1.78
C SER A 4 1.13 10.51 1.12
N LEU A 5 1.81 10.67 0.00
CA LEU A 5 2.36 9.55 -0.79
C LEU A 5 3.31 8.67 0.04
N GLY A 6 4.13 9.29 0.90
CA GLY A 6 5.02 8.58 1.82
C GLY A 6 4.25 7.72 2.84
N ASN A 7 3.14 8.23 3.38
CA ASN A 7 2.31 7.46 4.31
C ASN A 7 1.65 6.25 3.62
N ILE A 8 1.30 6.33 2.32
CA ILE A 8 0.75 5.17 1.60
C ILE A 8 1.80 4.06 1.53
N ALA A 9 3.04 4.39 1.16
CA ALA A 9 4.13 3.43 1.11
C ALA A 9 4.38 2.76 2.46
N GLU A 10 4.46 3.53 3.54
CA GLU A 10 4.68 3.01 4.89
C GLU A 10 3.49 2.18 5.40
N ARG A 11 2.25 2.57 5.11
CA ARG A 11 1.05 1.80 5.46
C ARG A 11 1.00 0.44 4.77
N LEU A 12 1.37 0.37 3.48
CA LEU A 12 1.50 -0.89 2.74
C LEU A 12 2.66 -1.72 3.30
N SER A 13 3.80 -1.08 3.58
CA SER A 13 4.97 -1.75 4.17
C SER A 13 4.66 -2.34 5.56
N ALA A 14 3.93 -1.61 6.40
CA ALA A 14 3.46 -2.09 7.69
C ALA A 14 2.55 -3.32 7.53
N ALA A 15 1.56 -3.26 6.63
CA ALA A 15 0.67 -4.38 6.34
C ALA A 15 1.44 -5.62 5.87
N ALA A 16 2.40 -5.45 4.96
CA ALA A 16 3.25 -6.52 4.45
C ALA A 16 4.08 -7.23 5.54
N ARG A 17 4.35 -6.53 6.65
CA ARG A 17 5.10 -7.05 7.81
C ARG A 17 4.21 -7.51 8.97
N GLY A 18 2.89 -7.42 8.83
CA GLY A 18 1.94 -7.75 9.88
C GLY A 18 1.87 -6.70 11.01
N ILE A 19 2.36 -5.48 10.78
CA ILE A 19 2.28 -4.37 11.73
C ILE A 19 0.91 -3.69 11.56
N PRO A 20 0.04 -3.67 12.58
CA PRO A 20 -1.33 -3.17 12.44
C PRO A 20 -1.41 -1.64 12.33
N ALA A 21 -0.51 -0.92 12.98
CA ALA A 21 -0.43 0.54 13.00
C ALA A 21 0.98 0.99 13.40
N PHE A 22 1.31 2.24 13.11
CA PHE A 22 2.59 2.85 13.47
C PHE A 22 2.43 4.36 13.69
N TYR A 23 3.37 4.95 14.39
CA TYR A 23 3.45 6.39 14.58
C TYR A 23 4.35 7.04 13.54
N THR A 24 3.89 8.15 12.95
CA THR A 24 4.66 8.93 11.97
C THR A 24 4.52 10.42 12.24
N PRO A 25 5.57 11.22 12.03
CA PRO A 25 5.47 12.67 12.14
C PRO A 25 4.77 13.30 10.91
N THR A 26 4.62 12.54 9.82
CA THR A 26 4.02 13.03 8.57
C THR A 26 2.52 13.24 8.73
N GLY A 27 2.08 14.47 8.61
CA GLY A 27 0.67 14.87 8.77
C GLY A 27 0.36 15.48 10.14
N TYR A 28 1.27 15.45 11.10
CA TYR A 28 1.11 16.18 12.36
C TYR A 28 1.03 17.69 12.10
N GLY A 29 0.16 18.39 12.84
CA GLY A 29 -0.08 19.82 12.69
C GLY A 29 -0.82 20.22 11.40
N THR A 30 -1.45 19.28 10.72
CA THR A 30 -2.20 19.52 9.49
C THR A 30 -3.66 19.09 9.61
N ALA A 31 -4.48 19.43 8.60
CA ALA A 31 -5.87 18.98 8.48
C ALA A 31 -6.02 17.43 8.48
N ILE A 32 -4.94 16.69 8.20
CA ILE A 32 -4.92 15.23 8.30
C ILE A 32 -5.04 14.79 9.76
N GLU A 33 -4.25 15.38 10.66
CA GLU A 33 -4.31 15.08 12.09
C GLU A 33 -5.69 15.37 12.66
N ASN A 34 -6.23 16.55 12.36
CA ASN A 34 -7.48 17.05 12.97
C ASN A 34 -8.74 16.38 12.41
N GLY A 35 -8.64 15.65 11.29
CA GLY A 35 -9.81 15.08 10.65
C GLY A 35 -10.64 16.10 9.87
N GLU A 36 -10.01 17.15 9.36
CA GLU A 36 -10.66 18.28 8.67
C GLU A 36 -10.78 18.09 7.15
N LEU A 37 -10.38 16.92 6.64
CA LEU A 37 -10.47 16.62 5.22
C LEU A 37 -11.80 15.99 4.86
N VAL A 38 -12.54 16.58 3.92
CA VAL A 38 -13.75 15.99 3.40
C VAL A 38 -13.46 14.75 2.59
N THR A 39 -14.07 13.62 2.95
CA THR A 39 -13.86 12.32 2.30
C THR A 39 -15.02 11.92 1.38
N LYS A 40 -16.19 12.53 1.54
CA LYS A 40 -17.36 12.30 0.71
C LYS A 40 -18.16 13.57 0.55
N TYR A 41 -18.66 13.81 -0.65
CA TYR A 41 -19.56 14.91 -1.01
C TYR A 41 -20.89 14.36 -1.51
N ASP A 42 -21.96 15.14 -1.40
CA ASP A 42 -23.23 14.91 -2.08
C ASP A 42 -23.18 15.36 -3.55
N GLU A 43 -24.29 15.21 -4.27
CA GLU A 43 -24.44 15.63 -5.67
C GLU A 43 -24.34 17.15 -5.88
N TYR A 44 -24.50 17.94 -4.81
CA TYR A 44 -24.42 19.41 -4.79
C TYR A 44 -23.08 19.93 -4.25
N ALA A 45 -22.07 19.03 -4.10
CA ALA A 45 -20.76 19.34 -3.55
C ALA A 45 -20.76 19.78 -2.06
N ASN A 46 -21.80 19.47 -1.29
CA ASN A 46 -21.77 19.66 0.16
C ASN A 46 -21.02 18.51 0.84
N PRO A 47 -20.19 18.78 1.85
CA PRO A 47 -19.47 17.74 2.57
C PRO A 47 -20.42 16.85 3.37
N LEU A 48 -20.38 15.54 3.10
CA LEU A 48 -21.14 14.51 3.81
C LEU A 48 -20.31 13.78 4.87
N GLN A 49 -19.00 13.66 4.67
CA GLN A 49 -18.15 12.91 5.56
C GLN A 49 -16.76 13.52 5.63
N TRP A 50 -16.21 13.55 6.84
CA TRP A 50 -14.87 14.04 7.13
C TRP A 50 -13.92 12.89 7.43
N SER A 51 -12.63 13.13 7.30
CA SER A 51 -11.60 12.18 7.74
C SER A 51 -11.67 12.02 9.27
N PRO A 52 -11.30 10.84 9.81
CA PRO A 52 -11.20 10.68 11.26
C PRO A 52 -10.01 11.49 11.79
N LYS A 53 -10.17 11.99 13.01
CA LYS A 53 -9.05 12.56 13.77
C LYS A 53 -8.06 11.46 14.15
N HIS A 54 -6.78 11.76 14.05
CA HIS A 54 -5.72 10.83 14.44
C HIS A 54 -5.33 10.99 15.91
N GLU A 55 -4.97 9.88 16.54
CA GLU A 55 -4.32 9.90 17.87
C GLU A 55 -2.94 10.53 17.74
N VAL A 56 -2.60 11.42 18.68
CA VAL A 56 -1.28 12.05 18.75
C VAL A 56 -0.53 11.50 19.95
N ARG A 57 0.75 11.17 19.78
CA ARG A 57 1.65 10.79 20.83
C ARG A 57 3.01 11.45 20.66
N GLN A 58 3.62 11.82 21.79
CA GLN A 58 4.95 12.41 21.81
C GLN A 58 6.02 11.35 22.12
N PHE A 59 7.09 11.33 21.33
CA PHE A 59 8.31 10.56 21.54
C PHE A 59 9.50 11.50 21.39
N ASP A 60 10.43 11.48 22.32
CA ASP A 60 11.67 12.29 22.29
C ASP A 60 11.42 13.77 21.93
N ASN A 61 10.44 14.40 22.61
CA ASN A 61 10.01 15.79 22.40
C ASN A 61 9.48 16.10 20.98
N ARG A 62 9.13 15.08 20.19
CA ARG A 62 8.52 15.23 18.87
C ARG A 62 7.15 14.57 18.84
N ASN A 63 6.17 15.22 18.22
CA ASN A 63 4.83 14.71 18.09
C ASN A 63 4.67 13.85 16.83
N TYR A 64 3.86 12.79 16.97
CA TYR A 64 3.56 11.81 15.94
C TYR A 64 2.06 11.52 15.91
N ILE A 65 1.52 11.18 14.76
CA ILE A 65 0.16 10.69 14.61
C ILE A 65 0.16 9.17 14.42
N LEU A 66 -0.84 8.50 14.99
CA LEU A 66 -1.07 7.07 14.76
C LEU A 66 -1.72 6.86 13.40
N VAL A 67 -1.13 6.00 12.58
CA VAL A 67 -1.64 5.65 11.25
C VAL A 67 -1.76 4.14 11.14
N HIS A 68 -2.93 3.65 10.72
CA HIS A 68 -3.19 2.22 10.53
C HIS A 68 -2.57 1.70 9.23
N ALA A 69 -2.11 0.46 9.25
CA ALA A 69 -1.65 -0.25 8.07
C ALA A 69 -2.76 -0.32 6.99
N LEU A 70 -2.35 -0.41 5.74
CA LEU A 70 -3.25 -0.55 4.60
C LEU A 70 -3.10 -1.96 4.01
N LYS A 71 -3.98 -2.86 4.42
CA LYS A 71 -4.07 -4.21 3.89
C LYS A 71 -5.14 -4.26 2.79
N GLY A 72 -4.86 -5.00 1.71
CA GLY A 72 -5.79 -5.26 0.61
C GLY A 72 -6.14 -6.74 0.50
N ASN A 73 -7.32 -7.06 -0.01
CA ASN A 73 -7.68 -8.44 -0.35
C ASN A 73 -6.97 -8.86 -1.65
N PHE A 74 -6.89 -7.93 -2.61
CA PHE A 74 -6.25 -8.15 -3.89
C PHE A 74 -5.28 -7.01 -4.21
N ALA A 75 -4.11 -7.37 -4.80
CA ALA A 75 -3.22 -6.44 -5.47
C ALA A 75 -3.10 -6.83 -6.94
N ILE A 76 -3.20 -5.85 -7.82
CA ILE A 76 -2.94 -6.02 -9.25
C ILE A 76 -1.67 -5.24 -9.56
N ILE A 77 -0.63 -5.95 -9.99
CA ILE A 77 0.68 -5.36 -10.27
C ILE A 77 1.15 -5.74 -11.67
N LYS A 78 2.09 -4.97 -12.20
CA LYS A 78 2.74 -5.26 -13.48
C LYS A 78 4.22 -5.54 -13.27
N ALA A 79 4.69 -6.68 -13.80
CA ALA A 79 6.07 -7.11 -13.72
C ALA A 79 6.71 -7.24 -15.11
N HIS A 80 8.04 -7.20 -15.17
CA HIS A 80 8.79 -7.48 -16.37
C HIS A 80 8.94 -8.98 -16.59
N LYS A 81 9.31 -9.72 -15.54
CA LYS A 81 9.49 -11.17 -15.54
C LYS A 81 8.97 -11.76 -14.23
N VAL A 82 8.43 -12.97 -14.32
CA VAL A 82 7.97 -13.76 -13.17
C VAL A 82 8.37 -15.22 -13.42
N ASP A 83 8.75 -15.94 -12.37
CA ASP A 83 8.95 -17.38 -12.42
C ASP A 83 7.84 -18.17 -11.70
N GLU A 84 7.86 -19.49 -11.81
CA GLU A 84 6.87 -20.40 -11.21
C GLU A 84 6.86 -20.36 -9.68
N LEU A 85 7.95 -19.93 -9.06
CA LEU A 85 8.10 -19.81 -7.61
C LEU A 85 7.53 -18.49 -7.07
N GLY A 86 7.06 -17.59 -7.97
CA GLY A 86 6.56 -16.29 -7.60
C GLY A 86 7.64 -15.23 -7.39
N ASN A 87 8.86 -15.45 -7.91
CA ASN A 87 9.88 -14.41 -7.93
C ASN A 87 9.53 -13.41 -9.02
N VAL A 88 9.49 -12.13 -8.65
CA VAL A 88 9.06 -11.03 -9.52
C VAL A 88 10.21 -10.08 -9.77
N GLN A 89 10.53 -9.83 -11.03
CA GLN A 89 11.51 -8.84 -11.46
C GLN A 89 10.84 -7.66 -12.16
N PHE A 90 11.18 -6.47 -11.73
CA PHE A 90 10.73 -5.22 -12.36
C PHE A 90 11.81 -4.68 -13.30
N ASN A 91 11.39 -3.91 -14.33
CA ASN A 91 12.31 -3.28 -15.26
C ASN A 91 12.54 -1.83 -14.85
N HIS A 92 13.81 -1.45 -14.60
CA HIS A 92 14.22 -0.11 -14.18
C HIS A 92 13.40 0.44 -13.01
N SER A 93 12.88 1.66 -13.12
CA SER A 93 12.07 2.34 -12.10
C SER A 93 10.63 1.83 -11.97
N ALA A 94 10.21 0.85 -12.80
CA ALA A 94 8.84 0.29 -12.77
C ALA A 94 8.51 -0.50 -11.50
N HIS A 95 9.48 -0.71 -10.60
CA HIS A 95 9.24 -1.26 -9.27
C HIS A 95 8.21 -0.45 -8.49
N ASN A 96 8.38 0.88 -8.40
CA ASN A 96 7.44 1.81 -7.79
C ASN A 96 6.77 1.22 -6.52
N PHE A 97 5.44 1.31 -6.38
CA PHE A 97 4.66 0.69 -5.29
C PHE A 97 4.36 -0.81 -5.51
N ASN A 98 4.62 -1.36 -6.70
CA ASN A 98 4.25 -2.73 -7.04
C ASN A 98 4.73 -3.74 -5.99
N GLY A 99 5.97 -3.62 -5.51
CA GLY A 99 6.55 -4.55 -4.56
C GLY A 99 5.90 -4.53 -3.17
N VAL A 100 5.60 -3.35 -2.65
CA VAL A 100 4.93 -3.25 -1.33
C VAL A 100 3.45 -3.59 -1.41
N MET A 101 2.77 -3.23 -2.51
CA MET A 101 1.37 -3.61 -2.76
C MET A 101 1.20 -5.13 -2.82
N ALA A 102 2.08 -5.81 -3.57
CA ALA A 102 2.06 -7.25 -3.69
C ALA A 102 2.18 -7.98 -2.35
N LYS A 103 2.98 -7.44 -1.43
CA LYS A 103 3.19 -8.02 -0.09
C LYS A 103 2.09 -7.62 0.92
N ALA A 104 1.35 -6.55 0.65
CA ALA A 104 0.30 -6.03 1.53
C ALA A 104 -1.09 -6.65 1.26
N ALA A 105 -1.25 -7.45 0.21
CA ALA A 105 -2.51 -8.06 -0.17
C ALA A 105 -2.54 -9.57 0.11
N ASP A 106 -3.72 -10.10 0.38
CA ASP A 106 -3.92 -11.54 0.58
C ASP A 106 -3.71 -12.35 -0.71
N THR A 107 -4.05 -11.76 -1.85
CA THR A 107 -3.87 -12.35 -3.18
C THR A 107 -3.30 -11.31 -4.13
N THR A 108 -2.25 -11.67 -4.86
CA THR A 108 -1.63 -10.78 -5.85
C THR A 108 -1.79 -11.35 -7.25
N ILE A 109 -2.31 -10.52 -8.15
CA ILE A 109 -2.44 -10.80 -9.57
C ILE A 109 -1.33 -10.03 -10.28
N VAL A 110 -0.47 -10.74 -11.02
CA VAL A 110 0.66 -10.15 -11.71
C VAL A 110 0.43 -10.20 -13.22
N GLU A 111 0.32 -9.03 -13.86
CA GLU A 111 0.46 -8.92 -15.30
C GLU A 111 1.95 -8.99 -15.66
N VAL A 112 2.34 -9.90 -16.53
CA VAL A 112 3.73 -10.11 -16.89
C VAL A 112 4.01 -9.99 -18.37
N GLY A 113 5.09 -9.31 -18.74
CA GLY A 113 5.54 -9.18 -20.13
C GLY A 113 6.27 -10.41 -20.65
N LYS A 114 6.99 -11.15 -19.78
CA LYS A 114 7.70 -12.40 -20.08
C LYS A 114 7.63 -13.35 -18.90
N PHE A 115 7.15 -14.57 -19.16
CA PHE A 115 7.24 -15.68 -18.21
C PHE A 115 8.55 -16.45 -18.44
N ILE A 116 9.33 -16.75 -17.40
CA ILE A 116 10.68 -17.35 -17.57
C ILE A 116 10.64 -18.86 -17.73
N LEU A 117 9.50 -19.55 -17.57
CA LEU A 117 9.37 -21.00 -17.88
C LEU A 117 7.92 -21.36 -18.24
N ILE A 118 7.76 -21.81 -19.47
CA ILE A 118 6.81 -22.80 -20.04
C ILE A 118 5.31 -22.44 -20.15
N ILE A 119 4.76 -21.35 -19.65
CA ILE A 119 3.33 -21.05 -19.86
C ILE A 119 3.13 -19.66 -20.47
N ASN A 120 2.40 -19.63 -21.62
CA ASN A 120 2.00 -18.41 -22.33
C ASN A 120 0.89 -17.64 -21.59
N GLU A 121 0.93 -17.54 -20.29
CA GLU A 121 -0.09 -16.83 -19.52
C GLU A 121 0.36 -15.39 -19.23
N LYS A 122 -0.51 -14.44 -19.59
CA LYS A 122 -0.31 -13.01 -19.31
C LYS A 122 -0.48 -12.65 -17.83
N PHE A 123 -1.10 -13.52 -17.04
CA PHE A 123 -1.43 -13.27 -15.64
C PHE A 123 -1.03 -14.45 -14.76
N VAL A 124 -0.36 -14.14 -13.67
CA VAL A 124 0.02 -15.11 -12.63
C VAL A 124 -0.66 -14.73 -11.33
N LEU A 125 -1.36 -15.68 -10.73
CA LEU A 125 -2.00 -15.52 -9.44
C LEU A 125 -1.06 -16.02 -8.34
N ILE A 126 -0.62 -15.11 -7.47
CA ILE A 126 0.26 -15.44 -6.34
C ILE A 126 -0.54 -15.29 -5.06
N LYS A 127 -0.78 -16.39 -4.35
CA LYS A 127 -1.35 -16.35 -3.00
C LYS A 127 -0.24 -16.10 -1.98
N GLN A 128 -0.54 -15.39 -0.92
CA GLN A 128 0.41 -15.00 0.14
C GLN A 128 1.06 -16.19 0.89
N SER A 129 0.57 -17.42 0.69
CA SER A 129 1.23 -18.65 1.18
C SER A 129 2.56 -18.95 0.49
N LEU A 130 2.81 -18.37 -0.68
CA LEU A 130 4.09 -18.39 -1.38
C LEU A 130 4.80 -17.07 -1.06
N ARG A 131 5.94 -17.12 -0.37
CA ARG A 131 6.75 -15.94 -0.08
C ARG A 131 7.14 -15.27 -1.39
N LEU A 132 6.56 -14.10 -1.65
CA LEU A 132 6.91 -13.30 -2.83
C LEU A 132 8.34 -12.79 -2.65
N ASN A 133 9.26 -13.35 -3.40
CA ASN A 133 10.63 -12.85 -3.46
C ASN A 133 10.71 -11.80 -4.56
N ILE A 134 10.97 -10.56 -4.17
CA ILE A 134 11.21 -9.45 -5.09
C ILE A 134 12.72 -9.32 -5.23
N LEU A 135 13.21 -9.60 -6.41
CA LEU A 135 14.59 -9.47 -6.81
C LEU A 135 14.90 -8.07 -7.31
#